data_06fcaac34aafd665fc8feb8f22909e39
#
_entry.id   06fcaac34aafd665fc8feb8f22909e39
#
_cell.length_a   1.000
_cell.length_b   1.000
_cell.length_c   1.000
_cell.angle_alpha   90.00
_cell.angle_beta   90.00
_cell.angle_gamma   90.00
#
_symmetry.space_group_name_H-M   'P 1'
#
loop_
_entity.id
_entity.type
_entity.pdbx_description
1 polymer ?
#
loop_
_entity_poly.entity_id
_entity_poly.type
_entity_poly.pdbx_seq_one_letter_code
_entity_poly.pdbx_strand_id
1 'polypeptide(L)'
;MGLMNVTIGNLTFDHATYDADGDVLYLHIGERQAAADSEQTPEGHVLRFDADARIIGLTIINARWLLEREGELTVTLPEQVHVSSSALESVLAPAA
;
A
#
# COMPACT_ATOMS: atom_id res chain seq x y z
N MET A 1 14.57 -6.69 14.58
CA MET A 1 13.65 -6.59 13.47
C MET A 1 13.26 -5.15 13.22
N GLY A 2 13.58 -4.61 12.09
CA GLY A 2 13.23 -3.24 11.77
C GLY A 2 11.80 -3.11 11.26
N LEU A 3 11.24 -1.92 11.41
CA LEU A 3 9.97 -1.58 10.79
C LEU A 3 10.24 -1.31 9.32
N MET A 4 9.33 -1.75 8.46
CA MET A 4 9.43 -1.48 7.05
C MET A 4 8.58 -0.27 6.72
N ASN A 5 9.24 0.81 6.34
CA ASN A 5 8.56 2.04 5.97
C ASN A 5 8.41 2.08 4.45
N VAL A 6 7.21 2.38 4.00
CA VAL A 6 6.92 2.56 2.58
C VAL A 6 6.34 3.96 2.40
N THR A 7 7.01 4.78 1.61
CA THR A 7 6.53 6.14 1.34
C THR A 7 5.88 6.17 -0.04
N ILE A 8 4.64 6.61 -0.06
CA ILE A 8 3.88 6.78 -1.30
C ILE A 8 3.32 8.19 -1.30
N GLY A 9 3.83 9.03 -2.20
CA GLY A 9 3.48 10.44 -2.22
C GLY A 9 3.91 11.12 -0.93
N ASN A 10 2.98 11.73 -0.22
CA ASN A 10 3.23 12.41 1.05
C ASN A 10 3.01 11.53 2.27
N LEU A 11 2.66 10.25 2.05
CA LEU A 11 2.31 9.35 3.12
C LEU A 11 3.43 8.34 3.37
N THR A 12 3.78 8.17 4.63
CA THR A 12 4.72 7.12 5.03
C THR A 12 3.97 6.09 5.85
N PHE A 13 3.91 4.89 5.32
CA PHE A 13 3.30 3.75 6.01
C PHE A 13 4.40 3.02 6.77
N ASP A 14 4.24 2.93 8.08
CA ASP A 14 5.26 2.31 8.95
C ASP A 14 5.01 0.82 9.16
N HIS A 15 3.97 0.27 8.58
CA HIS A 15 3.66 -1.16 8.62
C HIS A 15 3.30 -1.65 7.23
N ALA A 16 3.86 -2.78 6.85
CA ALA A 16 3.59 -3.39 5.56
C ALA A 16 3.52 -4.91 5.71
N THR A 17 2.50 -5.52 5.13
CA THR A 17 2.32 -6.96 5.11
C THR A 17 1.93 -7.38 3.70
N TYR A 18 2.67 -8.33 3.13
CA TYR A 18 2.39 -8.84 1.80
C TYR A 18 1.86 -10.27 1.87
N ASP A 19 0.67 -10.48 1.31
CA ASP A 19 0.08 -11.79 1.17
C ASP A 19 0.42 -12.33 -0.23
N ALA A 20 1.41 -13.22 -0.29
CA ALA A 20 1.89 -13.76 -1.55
C ALA A 20 0.84 -14.62 -2.26
N ASP A 21 0.00 -15.32 -1.51
CA ASP A 21 -1.03 -16.19 -2.10
C ASP A 21 -2.08 -15.39 -2.85
N GLY A 22 -2.50 -14.26 -2.29
CA GLY A 22 -3.48 -13.41 -2.91
C GLY A 22 -2.89 -12.27 -3.73
N ASP A 23 -1.58 -12.09 -3.66
CA ASP A 23 -0.87 -10.96 -4.29
C ASP A 23 -1.44 -9.62 -3.83
N VAL A 24 -1.61 -9.48 -2.52
CA VAL A 24 -2.18 -8.28 -1.91
C VAL A 24 -1.17 -7.68 -0.93
N LEU A 25 -0.90 -6.40 -1.09
CA LEU A 25 -0.03 -5.65 -0.19
C LEU A 25 -0.88 -4.77 0.72
N TYR A 26 -0.75 -4.98 2.04
CA TYR A 26 -1.46 -4.20 3.05
C TYR A 26 -0.49 -3.23 3.70
N LEU A 27 -0.81 -1.95 3.64
CA LEU A 27 -0.01 -0.89 4.25
C LEU A 27 -0.87 -0.16 5.28
N HIS A 28 -0.30 0.19 6.43
CA HIS A 28 -1.02 1.03 7.39
C HIS A 28 -0.08 1.96 8.14
N ILE A 29 -0.67 2.99 8.71
CA ILE A 29 0.04 4.02 9.47
C ILE A 29 -0.34 3.88 10.94
N GLY A 30 0.66 3.76 11.80
CA GLY A 30 0.46 3.65 13.22
C GLY A 30 -0.10 2.30 13.63
N GLU A 31 -0.79 2.25 14.77
CA GLU A 31 -1.37 1.03 15.28
C GLU A 31 -2.55 0.58 14.40
N ARG A 32 -2.75 -0.73 14.35
CA ARG A 32 -3.87 -1.29 13.61
C ARG A 32 -5.17 -0.82 14.25
N GLN A 33 -6.05 -0.27 13.45
CA GLN A 33 -7.35 0.21 13.90
C GLN A 33 -8.41 -0.05 12.84
N ALA A 34 -9.66 -0.14 13.28
CA ALA A 34 -10.77 -0.30 12.35
C ALA A 34 -10.96 0.98 11.56
N ALA A 35 -11.17 0.84 10.26
CA ALA A 35 -11.45 1.99 9.41
C ALA A 35 -12.87 2.49 9.65
N ALA A 36 -13.02 3.82 9.73
CA ALA A 36 -14.35 4.43 9.80
C ALA A 36 -14.99 4.48 8.40
N ASP A 37 -14.16 4.52 7.36
CA ASP A 37 -14.62 4.55 5.99
C ASP A 37 -13.55 3.98 5.07
N SER A 38 -13.93 3.61 3.87
CA SER A 38 -12.99 3.14 2.84
C SER A 38 -13.48 3.59 1.47
N GLU A 39 -12.52 3.75 0.56
CA GLU A 39 -12.79 4.21 -0.80
C GLU A 39 -11.91 3.45 -1.77
N GLN A 40 -12.47 3.08 -2.92
CA GLN A 40 -11.69 2.43 -3.96
C GLN A 40 -11.04 3.51 -4.84
N THR A 41 -9.75 3.32 -5.12
CA THR A 41 -9.05 4.23 -6.05
C THR A 41 -9.43 3.87 -7.49
N PRO A 42 -9.19 4.79 -8.45
CA PRO A 42 -9.43 4.49 -9.87
C PRO A 42 -8.67 3.25 -10.37
N GLU A 43 -7.52 2.95 -9.74
CA GLU A 43 -6.71 1.77 -10.11
C GLU A 43 -7.24 0.47 -9.52
N GLY A 44 -8.25 0.54 -8.66
CA GLY A 44 -8.82 -0.65 -8.03
C GLY A 44 -8.23 -0.98 -6.66
N HIS A 45 -7.41 -0.10 -6.11
CA HIS A 45 -6.87 -0.26 -4.75
C HIS A 45 -7.85 0.30 -3.73
N VAL A 46 -7.64 0.01 -2.45
CA VAL A 46 -8.56 0.45 -1.40
C VAL A 46 -7.83 1.36 -0.42
N LEU A 47 -8.36 2.56 -0.24
CA LEU A 47 -7.91 3.50 0.79
C LEU A 47 -8.81 3.36 2.01
N ARG A 48 -8.21 3.43 3.20
CA ARG A 48 -8.93 3.34 4.46
C ARG A 48 -8.72 4.62 5.25
N PHE A 49 -9.80 5.11 5.85
CA PHE A 49 -9.80 6.39 6.56
C PHE A 49 -10.24 6.22 8.00
N ASP A 50 -9.71 7.06 8.88
CA ASP A 50 -10.21 7.14 10.26
C ASP A 50 -11.43 8.07 10.35
N ALA A 51 -11.93 8.30 11.58
CA ALA A 51 -13.10 9.15 11.78
C ALA A 51 -12.88 10.60 11.37
N ASP A 52 -11.62 11.03 11.30
CA ASP A 52 -11.27 12.40 10.89
C ASP A 52 -10.93 12.48 9.40
N ALA A 53 -11.24 11.45 8.64
CA ALA A 53 -11.00 11.35 7.21
C ALA A 53 -9.51 11.36 6.84
N ARG A 54 -8.65 10.92 7.77
CA ARG A 54 -7.22 10.77 7.50
C ARG A 54 -6.97 9.38 6.94
N ILE A 55 -6.04 9.27 6.01
CA ILE A 55 -5.66 7.98 5.44
C ILE A 55 -4.85 7.20 6.48
N ILE A 56 -5.35 6.03 6.86
CA ILE A 56 -4.69 5.15 7.82
C ILE A 56 -4.24 3.84 7.21
N GLY A 57 -4.67 3.54 6.00
CA GLY A 57 -4.29 2.30 5.34
C GLY A 57 -4.47 2.34 3.85
N LEU A 58 -3.75 1.46 3.18
CA LEU A 58 -3.85 1.28 1.73
C LEU A 58 -3.69 -0.20 1.44
N THR A 59 -4.63 -0.76 0.69
CA THR A 59 -4.56 -2.14 0.23
C THR A 59 -4.34 -2.13 -1.27
N ILE A 60 -3.22 -2.69 -1.71
CA ILE A 60 -2.86 -2.75 -3.12
C ILE A 60 -3.15 -4.15 -3.64
N ILE A 61 -4.06 -4.24 -4.59
CA ILE A 61 -4.51 -5.50 -5.20
C ILE A 61 -3.62 -5.82 -6.39
N ASN A 62 -3.22 -7.10 -6.52
CA ASN A 62 -2.35 -7.58 -7.58
C ASN A 62 -1.00 -6.84 -7.61
N ALA A 63 -0.43 -6.62 -6.43
CA ALA A 63 0.75 -5.76 -6.28
C ALA A 63 1.94 -6.21 -7.12
N ARG A 64 2.36 -7.47 -6.98
CA ARG A 64 3.51 -7.98 -7.73
C ARG A 64 3.22 -8.08 -9.22
N TRP A 65 2.03 -8.55 -9.57
CA TRP A 65 1.63 -8.69 -10.97
C TRP A 65 1.67 -7.34 -11.69
N LEU A 66 1.19 -6.28 -11.04
CA LEU A 66 1.22 -4.94 -11.61
C LEU A 66 2.64 -4.41 -11.74
N LEU A 67 3.50 -4.65 -10.74
CA LEU A 67 4.90 -4.23 -10.80
C LEU A 67 5.65 -4.92 -11.91
N GLU A 68 5.42 -6.21 -12.12
CA GLU A 68 6.08 -6.97 -13.18
C GLU A 68 5.59 -6.55 -14.56
N ARG A 69 4.31 -6.23 -14.66
CA ARG A 69 3.70 -5.84 -15.93
C ARG A 69 4.00 -4.40 -16.31
N GLU A 70 3.89 -3.48 -15.34
CA GLU A 70 3.98 -2.03 -15.60
C GLU A 70 5.31 -1.42 -15.19
N GLY A 71 6.09 -2.12 -14.37
CA GLY A 71 7.33 -1.60 -13.81
C GLY A 71 7.12 -0.69 -12.60
N GLU A 72 5.90 -0.33 -12.30
CA GLU A 72 5.55 0.55 -11.19
C GLU A 72 4.11 0.34 -10.77
N LEU A 73 3.77 0.79 -9.57
CA LEU A 73 2.38 0.84 -9.11
C LEU A 73 1.90 2.27 -9.20
N THR A 74 0.68 2.45 -9.65
CA THR A 74 0.02 3.74 -9.71
C THR A 74 -1.09 3.78 -8.68
N VAL A 75 -1.08 4.79 -7.83
CA VAL A 75 -2.08 4.96 -6.76
C VAL A 75 -2.51 6.43 -6.71
N THR A 76 -3.81 6.66 -6.60
CA THR A 76 -4.35 8.02 -6.47
C THR A 76 -4.57 8.38 -5.00
N LEU A 77 -3.80 9.40 -4.45
CA LEU A 77 -3.73 9.74 -3.02
C LEU A 77 -3.63 11.24 -2.71
N PRO A 78 -4.55 12.10 -2.96
CA PRO A 78 -5.63 12.16 -3.92
C PRO A 78 -5.14 12.37 -5.36
N GLU A 79 -3.86 12.70 -5.54
CA GLU A 79 -3.24 12.79 -6.86
C GLU A 79 -2.61 11.47 -7.23
N GLN A 80 -2.49 11.21 -8.50
CA GLN A 80 -1.88 9.99 -8.98
C GLN A 80 -0.39 9.95 -8.64
N VAL A 81 0.04 8.89 -7.99
CA VAL A 81 1.42 8.69 -7.57
C VAL A 81 1.92 7.37 -8.17
N HIS A 82 3.15 7.39 -8.67
CA HIS A 82 3.80 6.20 -9.22
C HIS A 82 4.83 5.70 -8.22
N VAL A 83 4.79 4.40 -7.93
CA VAL A 83 5.69 3.77 -6.96
C VAL A 83 6.52 2.73 -7.71
N SER A 84 7.84 2.89 -7.70
CA SER A 84 8.74 2.00 -8.41
C SER A 84 8.85 0.64 -7.71
N SER A 85 9.25 -0.38 -8.46
CA SER A 85 9.48 -1.70 -7.89
C SER A 85 10.60 -1.69 -6.85
N SER A 86 11.62 -0.84 -7.04
CA SER A 86 12.72 -0.74 -6.08
C SER A 86 12.26 -0.21 -4.73
N ALA A 87 11.25 0.65 -4.69
CA ALA A 87 10.71 1.19 -3.44
C ALA A 87 9.97 0.12 -2.64
N LEU A 88 9.46 -0.93 -3.30
CA LEU A 88 8.67 -1.97 -2.66
C LEU A 88 9.39 -3.32 -2.60
N GLU A 89 10.59 -3.41 -3.14
CA GLU A 89 11.31 -4.67 -3.29
C GLU A 89 11.46 -5.43 -1.98
N SER A 90 11.84 -4.76 -0.91
CA SER A 90 12.04 -5.41 0.38
C SER A 90 10.74 -5.89 1.00
N VAL A 91 9.62 -5.21 0.72
CA VAL A 91 8.30 -5.57 1.27
C VAL A 91 7.70 -6.76 0.52
N LEU A 92 7.95 -6.83 -0.78
CA LEU A 92 7.40 -7.88 -1.64
C LEU A 92 8.31 -9.09 -1.76
N ALA A 93 9.53 -9.02 -1.23
CA ALA A 93 10.44 -10.14 -1.26
C ALA A 93 9.86 -11.30 -0.47
N PRO A 94 9.91 -12.52 -1.00
CA PRO A 94 9.43 -13.67 -0.25
C PRO A 94 10.26 -13.85 1.01
N ALA A 95 9.61 -14.27 2.09
CA ALA A 95 10.32 -14.61 3.31
C ALA A 95 11.24 -15.79 3.01
N ALA A 96 12.48 -15.61 3.33
CA ALA A 96 13.49 -16.65 3.07
C ALA A 96 13.28 -17.84 4.01
#